data_8a456907db5121e7a59d023799605d14
#
_entry.id   8a456907db5121e7a59d023799605d14
#
_cell.length_a   1.000
_cell.length_b   1.000
_cell.length_c   1.000
_cell.angle_alpha   90.00
_cell.angle_beta   90.00
_cell.angle_gamma   90.00
#
_symmetry.space_group_name_H-M   'P 1'
#
loop_
_entity.id
_entity.type
_entity.pdbx_description
1 polymer ?
#
loop_
_entity_poly.entity_id
_entity_poly.type
_entity_poly.pdbx_seq_one_letter_code
_entity_poly.pdbx_strand_id
1 'polypeptide(L)'
;MGKKEDNIKKAKNLMNKLDYIRNIGIAAHIDHGKTTLSDNLLAGCGMMSEELAGKQLALDFDEQESERGITIDTASASMVHEFEDHEYLINLLDTPGHVDFGGDVTRAMRAVDGAIVVVCAVEGAMPQTETVIRQALKENVRPILFINKVDRLINELKVTPEQMQQQFVKIISKFNQLLNKMVPEQFKGKWDVKVEDGTVAFGSAYYNWAISAPYMQKSGLSFSDIYDFCDKDDQKTLAKKTPIHEVLLDMVVDHLPSPKIAQKYRIPNIWRGDEESKLGKGMIQTDEHGPLALMITKIVMDPHAGEVAVGRLYSGNVERGKQVYVAGMTKVNRIQQVNLMVGADRIPIENVSAGNIVAVTGIRNAIAGSTVVDDVDAEPFERIVHVSEPVVTVAVEAKHTKDLPKLIEVLRMVSKADPSIVVNINQETGENLMSGMGELHLEITEYRIRNEYGVDIVTSEPIVVYRESVAKPSPQKFEGKSPNKHNRFYIEVEPLDPKIMKALYENEIPDNVKKYKKDVIKQLQEL
;
A
#
# COMPACT_ATOMS: atom_id res chain seq x y z
N MET A 1 3.95 -33.84 9.69
CA MET A 1 4.07 -32.38 9.60
C MET A 1 3.08 -31.91 8.56
N GLY A 2 2.23 -30.93 8.86
CA GLY A 2 1.30 -30.38 7.88
C GLY A 2 2.04 -29.54 6.82
N LYS A 3 1.51 -29.40 5.61
CA LYS A 3 2.09 -28.54 4.55
C LYS A 3 2.46 -27.14 5.06
N LYS A 4 1.65 -26.59 5.96
CA LYS A 4 1.86 -25.27 6.59
C LYS A 4 3.14 -25.20 7.43
N GLU A 5 3.42 -26.22 8.25
CA GLU A 5 4.63 -26.27 9.09
C GLU A 5 5.90 -26.40 8.25
N ASP A 6 5.84 -27.15 7.15
CA ASP A 6 6.95 -27.26 6.21
C ASP A 6 7.22 -25.92 5.52
N ASN A 7 6.18 -25.23 5.05
CA ASN A 7 6.28 -23.91 4.45
C ASN A 7 6.86 -22.85 5.41
N ILE A 8 6.49 -22.87 6.68
CA ILE A 8 7.09 -22.01 7.71
C ILE A 8 8.59 -22.25 7.83
N LYS A 9 9.01 -23.52 7.85
CA LYS A 9 10.43 -23.88 7.91
C LYS A 9 11.20 -23.44 6.66
N LYS A 10 10.62 -23.64 5.48
CA LYS A 10 11.18 -23.18 4.18
C LYS A 10 11.29 -21.66 4.14
N ALA A 11 10.24 -20.92 4.55
CA ALA A 11 10.25 -19.48 4.62
C ALA A 11 11.38 -18.94 5.51
N LYS A 12 11.58 -19.53 6.71
CA LYS A 12 12.68 -19.17 7.61
C LYS A 12 14.07 -19.39 6.97
N ASN A 13 14.23 -20.41 6.14
CA ASN A 13 15.50 -20.70 5.46
C ASN A 13 15.75 -19.78 4.27
N LEU A 14 14.68 -19.27 3.64
CA LEU A 14 14.75 -18.42 2.45
C LEU A 14 14.92 -16.94 2.76
N MET A 15 14.48 -16.48 3.94
CA MET A 15 14.51 -15.06 4.32
C MET A 15 15.92 -14.43 4.29
N ASN A 16 16.99 -15.22 4.30
CA ASN A 16 18.37 -14.76 4.18
C ASN A 16 18.95 -14.91 2.76
N LYS A 17 18.13 -15.33 1.79
CA LYS A 17 18.55 -15.55 0.40
C LYS A 17 17.93 -14.50 -0.52
N LEU A 18 18.51 -13.31 -0.59
CA LEU A 18 17.96 -12.13 -1.26
C LEU A 18 17.51 -12.35 -2.72
N ASP A 19 18.23 -13.18 -3.48
CA ASP A 19 17.91 -13.46 -4.88
C ASP A 19 16.60 -14.28 -5.01
N TYR A 20 16.21 -15.00 -3.95
CA TYR A 20 15.03 -15.84 -3.86
C TYR A 20 13.85 -15.19 -3.12
N ILE A 21 13.93 -13.90 -2.84
CA ILE A 21 12.84 -13.13 -2.22
C ILE A 21 12.13 -12.31 -3.29
N ARG A 22 10.79 -12.27 -3.21
CA ARG A 22 9.93 -11.34 -3.95
C ARG A 22 8.98 -10.64 -3.00
N ASN A 23 9.03 -9.31 -2.97
CA ASN A 23 8.08 -8.50 -2.22
C ASN A 23 7.10 -7.90 -3.21
N ILE A 24 5.85 -8.34 -3.16
CA ILE A 24 4.85 -7.98 -4.15
C ILE A 24 3.59 -7.40 -3.51
N GLY A 25 2.95 -6.48 -4.23
CA GLY A 25 1.62 -5.99 -3.91
C GLY A 25 0.59 -6.48 -4.94
N ILE A 26 -0.64 -6.67 -4.51
CA ILE A 26 -1.77 -6.81 -5.43
C ILE A 26 -2.54 -5.51 -5.44
N ALA A 27 -2.75 -4.97 -6.64
CA ALA A 27 -3.40 -3.70 -6.88
C ALA A 27 -4.56 -3.87 -7.87
N ALA A 28 -5.74 -3.44 -7.50
CA ALA A 28 -6.94 -3.59 -8.31
C ALA A 28 -7.96 -2.48 -8.04
N HIS A 29 -8.87 -2.28 -8.98
CA HIS A 29 -10.13 -1.60 -8.70
C HIS A 29 -11.04 -2.48 -7.80
N ILE A 30 -12.01 -1.85 -7.13
CA ILE A 30 -13.06 -2.56 -6.38
C ILE A 30 -13.72 -3.59 -7.31
N ASP A 31 -14.07 -4.74 -6.77
CA ASP A 31 -14.72 -5.84 -7.50
C ASP A 31 -13.95 -6.45 -8.68
N HIS A 32 -12.68 -6.08 -8.89
CA HIS A 32 -11.87 -6.77 -9.91
C HIS A 32 -11.34 -8.14 -9.48
N GLY A 33 -11.67 -8.60 -8.25
CA GLY A 33 -11.35 -9.93 -7.75
C GLY A 33 -9.98 -10.04 -7.09
N LYS A 34 -9.51 -8.97 -6.48
CA LYS A 34 -8.23 -8.88 -5.78
C LYS A 34 -8.12 -9.88 -4.61
N THR A 35 -9.05 -9.84 -3.65
CA THR A 35 -9.04 -10.69 -2.47
C THR A 35 -9.22 -12.17 -2.82
N THR A 36 -10.12 -12.46 -3.79
CA THR A 36 -10.26 -13.83 -4.33
C THR A 36 -8.95 -14.33 -4.93
N LEU A 37 -8.20 -13.45 -5.61
CA LEU A 37 -6.88 -13.81 -6.14
C LEU A 37 -5.89 -14.09 -5.00
N SER A 38 -5.80 -13.21 -4.01
CA SER A 38 -4.90 -13.37 -2.86
C SER A 38 -5.15 -14.70 -2.12
N ASP A 39 -6.41 -15.05 -1.89
CA ASP A 39 -6.81 -16.32 -1.28
C ASP A 39 -6.35 -17.53 -2.11
N ASN A 40 -6.53 -17.49 -3.44
CA ASN A 40 -6.11 -18.58 -4.31
C ASN A 40 -4.59 -18.75 -4.34
N LEU A 41 -3.82 -17.66 -4.28
CA LEU A 41 -2.36 -17.74 -4.20
C LEU A 41 -1.93 -18.39 -2.87
N LEU A 42 -2.54 -18.00 -1.75
CA LEU A 42 -2.25 -18.59 -0.44
C LEU A 42 -2.65 -20.07 -0.36
N ALA A 43 -3.83 -20.42 -0.86
CA ALA A 43 -4.32 -21.79 -0.87
C ALA A 43 -3.43 -22.70 -1.76
N GLY A 44 -3.07 -22.25 -2.95
CA GLY A 44 -2.19 -22.97 -3.85
C GLY A 44 -0.81 -23.25 -3.25
N CYS A 45 -0.27 -22.30 -2.48
CA CYS A 45 0.96 -22.49 -1.72
C CYS A 45 0.77 -23.31 -0.42
N GLY A 46 -0.44 -23.82 -0.14
CA GLY A 46 -0.71 -24.65 1.03
C GLY A 46 -0.74 -23.89 2.36
N MET A 47 -0.96 -22.58 2.33
CA MET A 47 -1.08 -21.74 3.52
C MET A 47 -2.47 -21.77 4.12
N MET A 48 -3.47 -22.14 3.32
CA MET A 48 -4.86 -22.36 3.73
C MET A 48 -5.46 -23.55 2.99
N SER A 49 -6.66 -23.98 3.40
CA SER A 49 -7.39 -25.05 2.73
C SER A 49 -7.93 -24.59 1.38
N GLU A 50 -7.76 -25.39 0.32
CA GLU A 50 -8.29 -25.11 -1.01
C GLU A 50 -9.83 -24.99 -1.04
N GLU A 51 -10.53 -25.69 -0.13
CA GLU A 51 -12.00 -25.62 -0.02
C GLU A 51 -12.50 -24.26 0.47
N LEU A 52 -11.66 -23.51 1.17
CA LEU A 52 -11.94 -22.23 1.78
C LEU A 52 -11.48 -21.05 0.89
N ALA A 53 -10.63 -21.32 -0.10
CA ALA A 53 -10.13 -20.30 -1.01
C ALA A 53 -11.27 -19.56 -1.74
N GLY A 54 -11.23 -18.23 -1.72
CA GLY A 54 -12.25 -17.35 -2.30
C GLY A 54 -13.61 -17.36 -1.59
N LYS A 55 -13.75 -18.09 -0.47
CA LYS A 55 -14.97 -18.12 0.35
C LYS A 55 -14.79 -17.52 1.74
N GLN A 56 -13.63 -17.69 2.34
CA GLN A 56 -13.34 -17.23 3.71
C GLN A 56 -12.61 -15.89 3.77
N LEU A 57 -12.16 -15.35 2.61
CA LEU A 57 -11.41 -14.09 2.56
C LEU A 57 -10.32 -14.07 3.65
N ALA A 58 -9.35 -14.99 3.52
CA ALA A 58 -8.40 -15.33 4.59
C ALA A 58 -7.48 -14.17 5.01
N LEU A 59 -7.41 -13.13 4.21
CA LEU A 59 -6.67 -11.90 4.50
C LEU A 59 -7.57 -10.77 5.02
N ASP A 60 -8.89 -10.92 4.94
CA ASP A 60 -9.84 -9.96 5.50
C ASP A 60 -10.06 -10.30 6.98
N PHE A 61 -9.20 -9.76 7.85
CA PHE A 61 -9.22 -10.04 9.29
C PHE A 61 -10.22 -9.20 10.06
N ASP A 62 -10.70 -8.11 9.48
CA ASP A 62 -11.66 -7.20 10.06
C ASP A 62 -13.09 -7.70 9.78
N GLU A 63 -13.93 -7.74 10.80
CA GLU A 63 -15.34 -8.10 10.67
C GLU A 63 -16.06 -7.22 9.63
N GLN A 64 -15.68 -5.94 9.54
CA GLN A 64 -16.21 -5.00 8.57
C GLN A 64 -15.79 -5.31 7.11
N GLU A 65 -14.63 -5.91 6.90
CA GLU A 65 -14.21 -6.38 5.57
C GLU A 65 -15.12 -7.51 5.09
N SER A 66 -15.35 -8.48 5.96
CA SER A 66 -16.21 -9.64 5.66
C SER A 66 -17.68 -9.24 5.47
N GLU A 67 -18.21 -8.34 6.29
CA GLU A 67 -19.61 -7.87 6.19
C GLU A 67 -19.88 -7.05 4.93
N ARG A 68 -18.91 -6.21 4.54
CA ARG A 68 -19.04 -5.29 3.41
C ARG A 68 -18.51 -5.88 2.09
N GLY A 69 -17.77 -6.98 2.15
CA GLY A 69 -17.14 -7.62 0.99
C GLY A 69 -16.04 -6.78 0.34
N ILE A 70 -15.37 -5.90 1.10
CA ILE A 70 -14.29 -5.03 0.63
C ILE A 70 -13.07 -5.16 1.53
N THR A 71 -11.88 -5.13 0.96
CA THR A 71 -10.64 -5.02 1.73
C THR A 71 -10.45 -3.57 2.19
N ILE A 72 -10.30 -3.38 3.49
CA ILE A 72 -10.13 -2.08 4.15
C ILE A 72 -8.65 -1.87 4.47
N ASP A 73 -8.04 -2.87 5.07
CA ASP A 73 -6.69 -2.83 5.60
C ASP A 73 -5.71 -3.59 4.70
N THR A 74 -4.48 -3.06 4.56
CA THR A 74 -3.41 -3.83 3.93
C THR A 74 -3.06 -5.05 4.78
N ALA A 75 -3.23 -6.25 4.22
CA ALA A 75 -2.81 -7.50 4.84
C ALA A 75 -1.45 -7.93 4.30
N SER A 76 -0.64 -8.56 5.16
CA SER A 76 0.68 -9.08 4.79
C SER A 76 0.73 -10.58 5.01
N ALA A 77 1.15 -11.32 4.00
CA ALA A 77 1.31 -12.76 4.06
C ALA A 77 2.57 -13.20 3.32
N SER A 78 3.32 -14.13 3.91
CA SER A 78 4.46 -14.75 3.24
C SER A 78 4.13 -16.19 2.85
N MET A 79 4.56 -16.61 1.66
CA MET A 79 4.36 -17.93 1.11
C MET A 79 5.62 -18.43 0.41
N VAL A 80 5.72 -19.74 0.21
CA VAL A 80 6.83 -20.35 -0.55
C VAL A 80 6.28 -20.90 -1.86
N HIS A 81 6.95 -20.58 -2.95
CA HIS A 81 6.65 -21.05 -4.29
C HIS A 81 7.89 -21.73 -4.91
N GLU A 82 7.68 -22.81 -5.63
CA GLU A 82 8.73 -23.55 -6.34
C GLU A 82 8.69 -23.19 -7.84
N PHE A 83 9.83 -22.74 -8.36
CA PHE A 83 10.00 -22.40 -9.78
C PHE A 83 11.37 -22.87 -10.26
N GLU A 84 11.43 -23.65 -11.36
CA GLU A 84 12.66 -24.18 -11.95
C GLU A 84 13.60 -24.85 -10.93
N ASP A 85 13.06 -25.79 -10.13
CA ASP A 85 13.78 -26.52 -9.07
C ASP A 85 14.33 -25.64 -7.91
N HIS A 86 13.89 -24.39 -7.83
CA HIS A 86 14.26 -23.46 -6.75
C HIS A 86 13.03 -23.01 -5.97
N GLU A 87 13.22 -22.86 -4.66
CA GLU A 87 12.19 -22.31 -3.77
C GLU A 87 12.37 -20.80 -3.60
N TYR A 88 11.25 -20.06 -3.69
CA TYR A 88 11.18 -18.61 -3.54
C TYR A 88 10.29 -18.22 -2.37
N LEU A 89 10.73 -17.26 -1.58
CA LEU A 89 9.92 -16.60 -0.56
C LEU A 89 9.19 -15.41 -1.19
N ILE A 90 7.87 -15.47 -1.19
CA ILE A 90 7.03 -14.41 -1.72
C ILE A 90 6.32 -13.73 -0.56
N ASN A 91 6.66 -12.47 -0.31
CA ASN A 91 5.99 -11.61 0.66
C ASN A 91 4.92 -10.82 -0.10
N LEU A 92 3.67 -11.16 0.14
CA LEU A 92 2.51 -10.55 -0.48
C LEU A 92 1.95 -9.47 0.44
N LEU A 93 1.68 -8.29 -0.10
CA LEU A 93 0.83 -7.26 0.49
C LEU A 93 -0.47 -7.16 -0.31
N ASP A 94 -1.57 -7.56 0.31
CA ASP A 94 -2.90 -7.33 -0.24
C ASP A 94 -3.36 -5.92 0.14
N THR A 95 -3.68 -5.08 -0.86
CA THR A 95 -3.98 -3.67 -0.64
C THR A 95 -5.47 -3.38 -0.82
N PRO A 96 -6.03 -2.37 -0.13
CA PRO A 96 -7.40 -1.94 -0.39
C PRO A 96 -7.64 -1.54 -1.85
N GLY A 97 -8.88 -1.73 -2.34
CA GLY A 97 -9.29 -1.30 -3.68
C GLY A 97 -10.04 0.04 -3.69
N HIS A 98 -10.55 0.50 -2.53
CA HIS A 98 -11.35 1.70 -2.42
C HIS A 98 -10.49 2.96 -2.34
N VAL A 99 -10.95 4.06 -2.96
CA VAL A 99 -10.22 5.34 -2.98
C VAL A 99 -10.02 5.93 -1.59
N ASP A 100 -10.94 5.69 -0.67
CA ASP A 100 -10.88 6.17 0.71
C ASP A 100 -9.67 5.61 1.48
N PHE A 101 -9.16 4.46 1.06
CA PHE A 101 -7.99 3.80 1.65
C PHE A 101 -6.71 3.96 0.81
N GLY A 102 -6.68 4.94 -0.09
CA GLY A 102 -5.52 5.22 -0.95
C GLY A 102 -4.22 5.49 -0.18
N GLY A 103 -4.32 5.92 1.07
CA GLY A 103 -3.18 6.07 1.98
C GLY A 103 -2.47 4.74 2.25
N ASP A 104 -3.22 3.69 2.54
CA ASP A 104 -2.70 2.35 2.77
C ASP A 104 -2.04 1.77 1.52
N VAL A 105 -2.67 1.96 0.36
CA VAL A 105 -2.09 1.54 -0.93
C VAL A 105 -0.72 2.19 -1.16
N THR A 106 -0.59 3.51 -0.90
CA THR A 106 0.68 4.22 -1.09
C THR A 106 1.76 3.69 -0.13
N ARG A 107 1.40 3.43 1.14
CA ARG A 107 2.32 2.85 2.13
C ARG A 107 2.75 1.43 1.75
N ALA A 108 1.82 0.61 1.27
CA ALA A 108 2.12 -0.74 0.78
C ALA A 108 3.06 -0.71 -0.43
N MET A 109 2.84 0.20 -1.39
CA MET A 109 3.71 0.36 -2.57
C MET A 109 5.14 0.77 -2.17
N ARG A 110 5.33 1.52 -1.06
CA ARG A 110 6.65 1.81 -0.52
C ARG A 110 7.38 0.54 -0.05
N ALA A 111 6.69 -0.49 0.44
CA ALA A 111 7.28 -1.71 0.96
C ALA A 111 7.62 -2.76 -0.11
N VAL A 112 6.90 -2.79 -1.24
CA VAL A 112 7.03 -3.84 -2.25
C VAL A 112 7.95 -3.45 -3.40
N ASP A 113 8.48 -4.45 -4.10
CA ASP A 113 9.42 -4.26 -5.22
C ASP A 113 8.73 -4.43 -6.58
N GLY A 114 7.60 -5.15 -6.61
CA GLY A 114 6.76 -5.34 -7.78
C GLY A 114 5.28 -5.42 -7.43
N ALA A 115 4.41 -5.32 -8.41
CA ALA A 115 2.97 -5.39 -8.20
C ALA A 115 2.26 -6.18 -9.31
N ILE A 116 1.29 -7.02 -8.91
CA ILE A 116 0.31 -7.61 -9.82
C ILE A 116 -0.85 -6.62 -9.92
N VAL A 117 -1.03 -6.03 -11.09
CA VAL A 117 -2.18 -5.15 -11.36
C VAL A 117 -3.29 -5.99 -11.96
N VAL A 118 -4.41 -6.08 -11.25
CA VAL A 118 -5.58 -6.87 -11.66
C VAL A 118 -6.59 -5.98 -12.37
N VAL A 119 -6.96 -6.34 -13.58
CA VAL A 119 -7.92 -5.62 -14.41
C VAL A 119 -9.03 -6.56 -14.84
N CYS A 120 -10.29 -6.13 -14.70
CA CYS A 120 -11.44 -6.90 -15.18
C CYS A 120 -11.46 -6.96 -16.71
N ALA A 121 -11.62 -8.15 -17.28
CA ALA A 121 -11.69 -8.36 -18.72
C ALA A 121 -12.88 -7.65 -19.38
N VAL A 122 -13.98 -7.49 -18.64
CA VAL A 122 -15.21 -6.84 -19.12
C VAL A 122 -15.08 -5.31 -19.09
N GLU A 123 -14.70 -4.75 -17.94
CA GLU A 123 -14.68 -3.30 -17.69
C GLU A 123 -13.38 -2.64 -18.17
N GLY A 124 -12.29 -3.40 -18.20
CA GLY A 124 -10.97 -2.87 -18.55
C GLY A 124 -10.36 -2.01 -17.45
N ALA A 125 -9.39 -1.16 -17.83
CA ALA A 125 -8.72 -0.26 -16.89
C ALA A 125 -9.65 0.91 -16.52
N MET A 126 -10.02 0.98 -15.23
CA MET A 126 -10.87 1.99 -14.61
C MET A 126 -10.03 3.18 -14.07
N PRO A 127 -10.63 4.34 -13.76
CA PRO A 127 -9.89 5.49 -13.20
C PRO A 127 -9.10 5.17 -11.93
N GLN A 128 -9.63 4.33 -11.05
CA GLN A 128 -8.92 3.90 -9.85
C GLN A 128 -7.69 3.04 -10.18
N THR A 129 -7.75 2.23 -11.24
CA THR A 129 -6.58 1.47 -11.74
C THR A 129 -5.45 2.44 -12.13
N GLU A 130 -5.79 3.57 -12.78
CA GLU A 130 -4.81 4.62 -13.11
C GLU A 130 -4.18 5.21 -11.84
N THR A 131 -4.97 5.50 -10.81
CA THR A 131 -4.49 6.04 -9.54
C THR A 131 -3.50 5.09 -8.87
N VAL A 132 -3.84 3.79 -8.79
CA VAL A 132 -2.99 2.78 -8.17
C VAL A 132 -1.70 2.57 -8.97
N ILE A 133 -1.76 2.54 -10.31
CA ILE A 133 -0.58 2.48 -11.17
C ILE A 133 0.32 3.71 -10.92
N ARG A 134 -0.27 4.91 -10.82
CA ARG A 134 0.46 6.14 -10.51
C ARG A 134 1.19 6.06 -9.16
N GLN A 135 0.53 5.54 -8.13
CA GLN A 135 1.14 5.32 -6.81
C GLN A 135 2.29 4.31 -6.88
N ALA A 136 2.11 3.18 -7.56
CA ALA A 136 3.15 2.17 -7.74
C ALA A 136 4.38 2.73 -8.50
N LEU A 137 4.14 3.44 -9.61
CA LEU A 137 5.22 4.02 -10.42
C LEU A 137 5.96 5.17 -9.73
N LYS A 138 5.28 5.96 -8.87
CA LYS A 138 5.91 6.98 -8.04
C LYS A 138 6.95 6.36 -7.08
N GLU A 139 6.69 5.14 -6.61
CA GLU A 139 7.58 4.38 -5.75
C GLU A 139 8.56 3.47 -6.52
N ASN A 140 8.62 3.59 -7.86
CA ASN A 140 9.40 2.73 -8.75
C ASN A 140 9.12 1.24 -8.53
N VAL A 141 7.85 0.86 -8.35
CA VAL A 141 7.39 -0.53 -8.26
C VAL A 141 7.10 -1.05 -9.67
N ARG A 142 7.73 -2.18 -10.05
CA ARG A 142 7.55 -2.77 -11.38
C ARG A 142 6.20 -3.49 -11.48
N PRO A 143 5.31 -3.14 -12.42
CA PRO A 143 4.02 -3.81 -12.58
C PRO A 143 4.09 -5.00 -13.53
N ILE A 144 3.24 -6.00 -13.30
CA ILE A 144 2.80 -7.04 -14.23
C ILE A 144 1.27 -7.03 -14.27
N LEU A 145 0.68 -7.53 -15.37
CA LEU A 145 -0.75 -7.41 -15.61
C LEU A 145 -1.47 -8.77 -15.53
N PHE A 146 -2.51 -8.85 -14.70
CA PHE A 146 -3.44 -9.96 -14.70
C PHE A 146 -4.84 -9.50 -15.16
N ILE A 147 -5.31 -10.03 -16.29
CA ILE A 147 -6.66 -9.78 -16.81
C ILE A 147 -7.60 -10.85 -16.26
N ASN A 148 -8.39 -10.46 -15.26
CA ASN A 148 -9.29 -11.32 -14.50
C ASN A 148 -10.72 -11.33 -15.06
N LYS A 149 -11.53 -12.27 -14.63
CA LYS A 149 -12.95 -12.46 -15.02
C LYS A 149 -13.14 -12.72 -16.51
N VAL A 150 -12.21 -13.44 -17.12
CA VAL A 150 -12.29 -13.84 -18.54
C VAL A 150 -13.50 -14.76 -18.79
N ASP A 151 -13.86 -15.58 -17.80
CA ASP A 151 -15.07 -16.41 -17.80
C ASP A 151 -16.35 -15.60 -18.09
N ARG A 152 -16.45 -14.37 -17.61
CA ARG A 152 -17.61 -13.50 -17.84
C ARG A 152 -17.73 -13.03 -19.29
N LEU A 153 -16.61 -12.80 -19.99
CA LEU A 153 -16.65 -12.49 -21.43
C LEU A 153 -17.30 -13.63 -22.22
N ILE A 154 -16.97 -14.87 -21.87
CA ILE A 154 -17.43 -16.07 -22.58
C ILE A 154 -18.85 -16.44 -22.14
N ASN A 155 -19.10 -16.58 -20.84
CA ASN A 155 -20.34 -17.13 -20.31
C ASN A 155 -21.48 -16.10 -20.23
N GLU A 156 -21.19 -14.84 -19.85
CA GLU A 156 -22.22 -13.81 -19.70
C GLU A 156 -22.38 -12.99 -20.98
N LEU A 157 -21.29 -12.48 -21.56
CA LEU A 157 -21.35 -11.59 -22.72
C LEU A 157 -21.36 -12.32 -24.05
N LYS A 158 -21.08 -13.65 -24.07
CA LYS A 158 -21.08 -14.50 -25.27
C LYS A 158 -20.25 -13.94 -26.42
N VAL A 159 -19.09 -13.32 -26.11
CA VAL A 159 -18.20 -12.75 -27.12
C VAL A 159 -17.52 -13.86 -27.93
N THR A 160 -17.23 -13.61 -29.21
CA THR A 160 -16.43 -14.54 -30.01
C THR A 160 -14.95 -14.49 -29.62
N PRO A 161 -14.15 -15.53 -29.96
CA PRO A 161 -12.71 -15.51 -29.72
C PRO A 161 -12.00 -14.28 -30.28
N GLU A 162 -12.42 -13.81 -31.46
CA GLU A 162 -11.86 -12.62 -32.12
C GLU A 162 -12.20 -11.34 -31.34
N GLN A 163 -13.42 -11.21 -30.87
CA GLN A 163 -13.86 -10.08 -30.02
C GLN A 163 -13.12 -10.09 -28.68
N MET A 164 -12.94 -11.25 -28.08
CA MET A 164 -12.19 -11.42 -26.85
C MET A 164 -10.73 -10.98 -27.04
N GLN A 165 -10.07 -11.41 -28.13
CA GLN A 165 -8.72 -10.98 -28.47
C GLN A 165 -8.62 -9.46 -28.66
N GLN A 166 -9.57 -8.85 -29.37
CA GLN A 166 -9.62 -7.39 -29.54
C GLN A 166 -9.76 -6.65 -28.21
N GLN A 167 -10.56 -7.18 -27.28
CA GLN A 167 -10.73 -6.62 -25.95
C GLN A 167 -9.42 -6.67 -25.15
N PHE A 168 -8.70 -7.80 -25.20
CA PHE A 168 -7.40 -7.93 -24.53
C PHE A 168 -6.36 -6.96 -25.09
N VAL A 169 -6.25 -6.85 -26.42
CA VAL A 169 -5.36 -5.88 -27.07
C VAL A 169 -5.68 -4.45 -26.62
N LYS A 170 -6.97 -4.10 -26.53
CA LYS A 170 -7.40 -2.79 -26.06
C LYS A 170 -6.99 -2.52 -24.60
N ILE A 171 -7.18 -3.51 -23.71
CA ILE A 171 -6.80 -3.39 -22.29
C ILE A 171 -5.28 -3.22 -22.15
N ILE A 172 -4.50 -4.08 -22.80
CA ILE A 172 -3.03 -4.05 -22.76
C ILE A 172 -2.49 -2.74 -23.33
N SER A 173 -3.03 -2.29 -24.47
CA SER A 173 -2.62 -1.03 -25.08
C SER A 173 -2.91 0.17 -24.18
N LYS A 174 -4.09 0.23 -23.56
CA LYS A 174 -4.46 1.28 -22.61
C LYS A 174 -3.55 1.25 -21.37
N PHE A 175 -3.26 0.07 -20.86
CA PHE A 175 -2.37 -0.13 -19.72
C PHE A 175 -0.95 0.38 -20.03
N ASN A 176 -0.36 -0.02 -21.16
CA ASN A 176 0.95 0.45 -21.59
C ASN A 176 0.98 1.95 -21.88
N GLN A 177 -0.09 2.54 -22.39
CA GLN A 177 -0.20 3.99 -22.54
C GLN A 177 -0.16 4.71 -21.18
N LEU A 178 -0.82 4.16 -20.15
CA LEU A 178 -0.76 4.70 -18.80
C LEU A 178 0.64 4.57 -18.20
N LEU A 179 1.27 3.41 -18.35
CA LEU A 179 2.65 3.19 -17.92
C LEU A 179 3.60 4.21 -18.54
N ASN A 180 3.59 4.34 -19.86
CA ASN A 180 4.52 5.21 -20.59
C ASN A 180 4.34 6.73 -20.32
N LYS A 181 3.17 7.13 -19.81
CA LYS A 181 2.94 8.51 -19.36
C LYS A 181 3.57 8.84 -18.01
N MET A 182 3.74 7.83 -17.15
CA MET A 182 4.05 8.02 -15.73
C MET A 182 5.37 7.39 -15.29
N VAL A 183 5.84 6.38 -16.02
CA VAL A 183 7.09 5.68 -15.70
C VAL A 183 8.30 6.61 -15.89
N PRO A 184 9.30 6.59 -14.98
CA PRO A 184 10.54 7.32 -15.16
C PRO A 184 11.23 6.97 -16.47
N GLU A 185 11.91 7.95 -17.09
CA GLU A 185 12.50 7.86 -18.44
C GLU A 185 13.40 6.62 -18.62
N GLN A 186 14.17 6.27 -17.58
CA GLN A 186 15.07 5.10 -17.58
C GLN A 186 14.36 3.75 -17.74
N PHE A 187 13.05 3.68 -17.46
CA PHE A 187 12.24 2.46 -17.54
C PHE A 187 11.25 2.45 -18.71
N LYS A 188 11.13 3.55 -19.46
CA LYS A 188 10.25 3.62 -20.63
C LYS A 188 10.56 2.51 -21.62
N GLY A 189 9.51 1.84 -22.10
CA GLY A 189 9.61 0.68 -23.00
C GLY A 189 10.16 -0.60 -22.37
N LYS A 190 10.81 -0.52 -21.19
CA LYS A 190 11.33 -1.70 -20.48
C LYS A 190 10.32 -2.32 -19.53
N TRP A 191 9.37 -1.51 -19.05
CA TRP A 191 8.31 -1.96 -18.14
C TRP A 191 6.97 -2.15 -18.86
N ASP A 192 6.94 -2.01 -20.18
CA ASP A 192 5.76 -2.36 -20.97
C ASP A 192 5.41 -3.82 -20.76
N VAL A 193 4.10 -4.08 -20.59
CA VAL A 193 3.62 -5.47 -20.46
C VAL A 193 3.28 -6.02 -21.83
N LYS A 194 3.70 -7.26 -22.09
CA LYS A 194 3.51 -7.96 -23.38
C LYS A 194 3.08 -9.39 -23.13
N VAL A 195 2.23 -9.89 -24.02
CA VAL A 195 1.78 -11.29 -23.93
C VAL A 195 2.93 -12.24 -24.22
N GLU A 196 3.77 -11.91 -25.19
CA GLU A 196 4.82 -12.77 -25.72
C GLU A 196 5.92 -13.05 -24.69
N ASP A 197 6.24 -12.08 -23.83
CA ASP A 197 7.28 -12.21 -22.80
C ASP A 197 6.74 -12.74 -21.46
N GLY A 198 5.41 -12.98 -21.35
CA GLY A 198 4.79 -13.52 -20.16
C GLY A 198 4.50 -12.51 -19.05
N THR A 199 4.63 -11.19 -19.28
CA THR A 199 4.26 -10.16 -18.31
C THR A 199 2.76 -9.87 -18.24
N VAL A 200 1.96 -10.59 -19.05
CA VAL A 200 0.50 -10.57 -19.05
C VAL A 200 -0.04 -11.98 -18.86
N ALA A 201 -0.93 -12.16 -17.90
CA ALA A 201 -1.71 -13.37 -17.74
C ALA A 201 -3.22 -13.07 -17.83
N PHE A 202 -3.98 -14.09 -18.21
CA PHE A 202 -5.43 -14.06 -18.38
C PHE A 202 -6.06 -15.16 -17.52
N GLY A 203 -7.23 -14.91 -16.91
CA GLY A 203 -7.82 -15.97 -16.13
C GLY A 203 -9.11 -15.59 -15.40
N SER A 204 -9.50 -16.46 -14.50
CA SER A 204 -10.60 -16.29 -13.58
C SER A 204 -10.17 -16.67 -12.18
N ALA A 205 -10.04 -15.68 -11.29
CA ALA A 205 -9.78 -15.93 -9.89
C ALA A 205 -10.94 -16.71 -9.24
N TYR A 206 -12.17 -16.47 -9.66
CA TYR A 206 -13.33 -17.19 -9.14
C TYR A 206 -13.28 -18.69 -9.41
N TYR A 207 -12.84 -19.07 -10.62
CA TYR A 207 -12.68 -20.48 -11.02
C TYR A 207 -11.26 -21.03 -10.82
N ASN A 208 -10.35 -20.26 -10.22
CA ASN A 208 -9.00 -20.67 -9.85
C ASN A 208 -8.11 -21.12 -11.01
N TRP A 209 -8.21 -20.48 -12.18
CA TRP A 209 -7.36 -20.76 -13.32
C TRP A 209 -6.76 -19.51 -13.96
N ALA A 210 -5.55 -19.62 -14.50
CA ALA A 210 -4.93 -18.59 -15.29
C ALA A 210 -4.08 -19.18 -16.42
N ILE A 211 -3.72 -18.34 -17.39
CA ILE A 211 -2.82 -18.68 -18.48
C ILE A 211 -1.92 -17.50 -18.85
N SER A 212 -0.67 -17.79 -19.17
CA SER A 212 0.29 -16.87 -19.76
C SER A 212 0.92 -17.51 -20.98
N ALA A 213 1.57 -16.74 -21.85
CA ALA A 213 2.20 -17.31 -23.04
C ALA A 213 3.27 -18.38 -22.70
N PRO A 214 4.18 -18.18 -21.73
CA PRO A 214 5.11 -19.23 -21.31
C PRO A 214 4.40 -20.48 -20.77
N TYR A 215 3.32 -20.31 -19.99
CA TYR A 215 2.57 -21.44 -19.45
C TYR A 215 1.79 -22.20 -20.53
N MET A 216 1.30 -21.51 -21.57
CA MET A 216 0.72 -22.17 -22.76
C MET A 216 1.73 -23.10 -23.45
N GLN A 217 2.96 -22.62 -23.61
CA GLN A 217 4.02 -23.45 -24.21
C GLN A 217 4.34 -24.67 -23.33
N LYS A 218 4.37 -24.51 -22.00
CA LYS A 218 4.63 -25.58 -21.02
C LYS A 218 3.49 -26.61 -20.98
N SER A 219 2.23 -26.16 -20.98
CA SER A 219 1.05 -27.03 -20.84
C SER A 219 0.50 -27.57 -22.12
N GLY A 220 0.87 -27.02 -23.28
CA GLY A 220 0.34 -27.35 -24.59
C GLY A 220 -1.11 -26.90 -24.84
N LEU A 221 -1.67 -26.05 -23.94
CA LEU A 221 -3.01 -25.48 -24.07
C LEU A 221 -2.98 -24.23 -24.93
N SER A 222 -4.01 -24.00 -25.71
CA SER A 222 -4.23 -22.82 -26.53
C SER A 222 -5.36 -21.95 -25.99
N PHE A 223 -5.49 -20.72 -26.46
CA PHE A 223 -6.66 -19.88 -26.15
C PHE A 223 -7.98 -20.49 -26.60
N SER A 224 -7.98 -21.26 -27.70
CA SER A 224 -9.17 -21.99 -28.18
C SER A 224 -9.61 -23.05 -27.17
N ASP A 225 -8.66 -23.79 -26.58
CA ASP A 225 -8.98 -24.80 -25.57
C ASP A 225 -9.61 -24.15 -24.33
N ILE A 226 -9.11 -22.97 -23.90
CA ILE A 226 -9.67 -22.22 -22.76
C ILE A 226 -11.10 -21.80 -23.06
N TYR A 227 -11.34 -21.25 -24.26
CA TYR A 227 -12.69 -20.89 -24.70
C TYR A 227 -13.63 -22.09 -24.63
N ASP A 228 -13.19 -23.23 -25.15
CA ASP A 228 -13.95 -24.50 -25.14
C ASP A 228 -14.25 -24.99 -23.72
N PHE A 229 -13.29 -24.93 -22.80
CA PHE A 229 -13.53 -25.29 -21.38
C PHE A 229 -14.55 -24.36 -20.69
N CYS A 230 -14.48 -23.07 -20.98
CA CYS A 230 -15.42 -22.09 -20.42
C CYS A 230 -16.82 -22.27 -21.02
N ASP A 231 -16.94 -22.45 -22.34
CA ASP A 231 -18.24 -22.62 -23.03
C ASP A 231 -18.96 -23.92 -22.62
N LYS A 232 -18.17 -24.98 -22.32
CA LYS A 232 -18.68 -26.26 -21.82
C LYS A 232 -18.91 -26.31 -20.31
N ASP A 233 -18.71 -25.21 -19.61
CA ASP A 233 -18.78 -25.10 -18.13
C ASP A 233 -17.86 -26.10 -17.38
N ASP A 234 -16.72 -26.47 -18.00
CA ASP A 234 -15.74 -27.39 -17.41
C ASP A 234 -14.48 -26.66 -16.90
N GLN A 235 -14.68 -25.53 -16.25
CA GLN A 235 -13.60 -24.71 -15.68
C GLN A 235 -12.87 -25.40 -14.53
N LYS A 236 -13.49 -26.39 -13.88
CA LYS A 236 -12.83 -27.21 -12.84
C LYS A 236 -11.68 -28.04 -13.40
N THR A 237 -11.84 -28.60 -14.59
CA THR A 237 -10.78 -29.33 -15.29
C THR A 237 -9.67 -28.38 -15.75
N LEU A 238 -10.06 -27.18 -16.21
CA LEU A 238 -9.12 -26.13 -16.59
C LEU A 238 -8.26 -25.70 -15.38
N ALA A 239 -8.86 -25.45 -14.22
CA ALA A 239 -8.17 -25.07 -12.98
C ALA A 239 -7.14 -26.11 -12.53
N LYS A 240 -7.39 -27.41 -12.76
CA LYS A 240 -6.40 -28.47 -12.47
C LYS A 240 -5.23 -28.48 -13.45
N LYS A 241 -5.45 -28.05 -14.69
CA LYS A 241 -4.41 -28.00 -15.73
C LYS A 241 -3.59 -26.71 -15.68
N THR A 242 -4.22 -25.61 -15.26
CA THR A 242 -3.64 -24.27 -15.24
C THR A 242 -3.98 -23.56 -13.93
N PRO A 243 -3.51 -24.07 -12.78
CA PRO A 243 -3.83 -23.47 -11.48
C PRO A 243 -3.30 -22.04 -11.42
N ILE A 244 -4.16 -21.11 -10.99
CA ILE A 244 -3.85 -19.66 -11.00
C ILE A 244 -2.57 -19.32 -10.23
N HIS A 245 -2.33 -20.00 -9.11
CA HIS A 245 -1.15 -19.74 -8.28
C HIS A 245 0.15 -20.10 -8.99
N GLU A 246 0.21 -21.23 -9.73
CA GLU A 246 1.40 -21.59 -10.49
C GLU A 246 1.70 -20.54 -11.56
N VAL A 247 0.69 -20.20 -12.38
CA VAL A 247 0.87 -19.25 -13.50
C VAL A 247 1.31 -17.87 -13.01
N LEU A 248 0.66 -17.35 -11.97
CA LEU A 248 0.95 -15.98 -11.52
C LEU A 248 2.22 -15.90 -10.66
N LEU A 249 2.52 -16.91 -9.85
CA LEU A 249 3.75 -16.91 -9.06
C LEU A 249 4.98 -17.21 -9.92
N ASP A 250 4.86 -18.06 -10.96
CA ASP A 250 5.91 -18.21 -11.99
C ASP A 250 6.19 -16.86 -12.64
N MET A 251 5.15 -16.12 -13.06
CA MET A 251 5.27 -14.78 -13.62
C MET A 251 5.90 -13.77 -12.65
N VAL A 252 5.58 -13.84 -11.37
CA VAL A 252 6.19 -13.02 -10.31
C VAL A 252 7.68 -13.29 -10.19
N VAL A 253 8.08 -14.56 -10.15
CA VAL A 253 9.49 -14.94 -9.99
C VAL A 253 10.31 -14.51 -11.19
N ASP A 254 9.81 -14.71 -12.40
CA ASP A 254 10.52 -14.44 -13.64
C ASP A 254 10.65 -12.93 -13.93
N HIS A 255 9.59 -12.16 -13.70
CA HIS A 255 9.54 -10.77 -14.15
C HIS A 255 9.72 -9.72 -13.06
N LEU A 256 9.39 -10.01 -11.81
CA LEU A 256 9.53 -9.02 -10.75
C LEU A 256 10.91 -9.09 -10.08
N PRO A 257 11.49 -7.94 -9.73
CA PRO A 257 12.84 -7.89 -9.20
C PRO A 257 12.92 -8.46 -7.78
N SER A 258 14.08 -9.03 -7.44
CA SER A 258 14.45 -9.28 -6.05
C SER A 258 14.76 -7.97 -5.33
N PRO A 259 14.74 -7.94 -3.97
CA PRO A 259 15.14 -6.78 -3.17
C PRO A 259 16.49 -6.19 -3.59
N LYS A 260 17.47 -7.05 -3.83
CA LYS A 260 18.82 -6.70 -4.25
C LYS A 260 18.90 -5.94 -5.58
N ILE A 261 17.95 -6.21 -6.49
CA ILE A 261 17.85 -5.50 -7.77
C ILE A 261 17.05 -4.22 -7.59
N ALA A 262 15.90 -4.31 -6.91
CA ALA A 262 14.96 -3.21 -6.77
C ALA A 262 15.55 -2.04 -5.96
N GLN A 263 16.25 -2.29 -4.88
CA GLN A 263 16.77 -1.25 -4.00
C GLN A 263 17.80 -0.35 -4.68
N LYS A 264 18.52 -0.84 -5.69
CA LYS A 264 19.48 -0.04 -6.45
C LYS A 264 18.88 1.18 -7.15
N TYR A 265 17.63 1.07 -7.61
CA TYR A 265 16.96 2.17 -8.30
C TYR A 265 15.82 2.78 -7.49
N ARG A 266 15.38 2.11 -6.42
CA ARG A 266 14.33 2.63 -5.54
C ARG A 266 14.89 3.56 -4.45
N ILE A 267 16.01 3.21 -3.82
CA ILE A 267 16.59 4.00 -2.73
C ILE A 267 16.86 5.45 -3.17
N PRO A 268 17.51 5.73 -4.32
CA PRO A 268 17.71 7.10 -4.80
C PRO A 268 16.40 7.89 -5.02
N ASN A 269 15.27 7.19 -5.21
CA ASN A 269 13.98 7.81 -5.41
C ASN A 269 13.23 8.11 -4.11
N ILE A 270 13.44 7.32 -3.04
CA ILE A 270 12.65 7.36 -1.81
C ILE A 270 13.42 7.88 -0.59
N TRP A 271 14.70 8.17 -0.74
CA TRP A 271 15.58 8.65 0.31
C TRP A 271 16.51 9.75 -0.23
N ARG A 272 16.70 10.84 0.54
CA ARG A 272 17.48 12.03 0.12
C ARG A 272 18.81 12.18 0.83
N GLY A 273 19.15 11.24 1.70
CA GLY A 273 20.46 11.26 2.35
C GLY A 273 21.60 10.92 1.40
N ASP A 274 22.81 10.96 1.91
CA ASP A 274 24.02 10.67 1.14
C ASP A 274 24.13 9.18 0.79
N GLU A 275 23.98 8.84 -0.50
CA GLU A 275 24.06 7.48 -1.03
C GLU A 275 25.44 6.84 -0.78
N GLU A 276 26.51 7.63 -0.65
CA GLU A 276 27.85 7.18 -0.36
C GLU A 276 28.10 6.92 1.14
N SER A 277 27.18 7.34 2.01
CA SER A 277 27.23 7.03 3.44
C SER A 277 27.14 5.52 3.70
N LYS A 278 27.49 5.10 4.92
CA LYS A 278 27.34 3.68 5.31
C LYS A 278 25.88 3.21 5.21
N LEU A 279 24.92 4.05 5.59
CA LEU A 279 23.50 3.75 5.54
C LEU A 279 23.02 3.68 4.07
N GLY A 280 23.37 4.66 3.23
CA GLY A 280 23.04 4.70 1.82
C GLY A 280 23.54 3.46 1.07
N LYS A 281 24.82 3.14 1.22
CA LYS A 281 25.41 1.91 0.66
C LYS A 281 24.72 0.65 1.17
N GLY A 282 24.47 0.57 2.47
CA GLY A 282 23.75 -0.56 3.08
C GLY A 282 22.37 -0.77 2.48
N MET A 283 21.60 0.31 2.28
CA MET A 283 20.26 0.23 1.66
C MET A 283 20.33 -0.13 0.18
N ILE A 284 21.23 0.47 -0.60
CA ILE A 284 21.37 0.20 -2.05
C ILE A 284 21.82 -1.24 -2.31
N GLN A 285 22.69 -1.77 -1.45
CA GLN A 285 23.22 -3.13 -1.57
C GLN A 285 22.38 -4.19 -0.87
N THR A 286 21.36 -3.78 -0.12
CA THR A 286 20.54 -4.66 0.74
C THR A 286 21.42 -5.42 1.73
N ASP A 287 22.35 -4.71 2.36
CA ASP A 287 23.40 -5.30 3.22
C ASP A 287 22.81 -5.70 4.59
N GLU A 288 22.87 -6.99 4.92
CA GLU A 288 22.40 -7.52 6.20
C GLU A 288 23.29 -7.13 7.39
N HIS A 289 24.54 -6.73 7.13
CA HIS A 289 25.51 -6.26 8.13
C HIS A 289 25.61 -4.73 8.16
N GLY A 290 24.88 -4.04 7.30
CA GLY A 290 24.82 -2.58 7.24
C GLY A 290 24.08 -1.97 8.44
N PRO A 291 24.09 -0.63 8.55
CA PRO A 291 23.26 0.07 9.52
C PRO A 291 21.77 -0.23 9.32
N LEU A 292 21.01 -0.22 10.40
CA LEU A 292 19.58 -0.53 10.34
C LEU A 292 18.79 0.57 9.61
N ALA A 293 17.99 0.18 8.63
CA ALA A 293 16.95 1.00 8.01
C ALA A 293 15.65 0.17 7.84
N LEU A 294 14.70 0.37 8.76
CA LEU A 294 13.38 -0.25 8.71
C LEU A 294 12.33 0.84 8.51
N MET A 295 11.54 0.74 7.46
CA MET A 295 10.42 1.63 7.21
C MET A 295 9.12 0.97 7.64
N ILE A 296 8.39 1.63 8.53
CA ILE A 296 7.09 1.17 9.02
C ILE A 296 6.00 1.53 8.00
N THR A 297 5.28 0.53 7.52
CA THR A 297 4.17 0.72 6.56
C THR A 297 2.81 0.69 7.23
N LYS A 298 2.68 -0.08 8.31
CA LYS A 298 1.43 -0.24 9.07
C LYS A 298 1.70 -0.43 10.56
N ILE A 299 0.79 0.06 11.40
CA ILE A 299 0.75 -0.24 12.82
C ILE A 299 -0.59 -0.94 13.11
N VAL A 300 -0.49 -2.14 13.67
CA VAL A 300 -1.65 -2.95 14.07
C VAL A 300 -1.71 -2.96 15.60
N MET A 301 -2.89 -2.73 16.15
CA MET A 301 -3.13 -2.83 17.59
C MET A 301 -3.54 -4.27 17.94
N ASP A 302 -2.65 -4.99 18.60
CA ASP A 302 -2.88 -6.37 19.04
C ASP A 302 -3.28 -6.37 20.53
N PRO A 303 -4.39 -7.02 20.92
CA PRO A 303 -4.86 -7.03 22.32
C PRO A 303 -3.83 -7.55 23.32
N HIS A 304 -2.91 -8.43 22.89
CA HIS A 304 -1.92 -9.08 23.76
C HIS A 304 -0.51 -8.51 23.61
N ALA A 305 -0.12 -8.15 22.39
CA ALA A 305 1.22 -7.65 22.08
C ALA A 305 1.32 -6.11 22.05
N GLY A 306 0.19 -5.41 22.12
CA GLY A 306 0.12 -3.95 21.98
C GLY A 306 0.38 -3.48 20.55
N GLU A 307 1.20 -2.46 20.38
CA GLU A 307 1.54 -1.92 19.07
C GLU A 307 2.48 -2.87 18.31
N VAL A 308 2.03 -3.39 17.19
CA VAL A 308 2.81 -4.21 16.25
C VAL A 308 3.08 -3.37 15.00
N ALA A 309 4.34 -3.02 14.77
CA ALA A 309 4.77 -2.26 13.60
C ALA A 309 5.19 -3.24 12.49
N VAL A 310 4.50 -3.19 11.37
CA VAL A 310 4.85 -3.94 10.15
C VAL A 310 5.59 -3.03 9.21
N GLY A 311 6.68 -3.52 8.61
CA GLY A 311 7.50 -2.68 7.74
C GLY A 311 8.48 -3.43 6.88
N ARG A 312 9.11 -2.69 5.96
CA ARG A 312 10.16 -3.17 5.07
C ARG A 312 11.54 -2.87 5.64
N LEU A 313 12.36 -3.91 5.76
CA LEU A 313 13.75 -3.78 6.16
C LEU A 313 14.65 -3.59 4.93
N TYR A 314 15.22 -2.40 4.79
CA TYR A 314 16.05 -2.03 3.64
C TYR A 314 17.55 -2.29 3.86
N SER A 315 18.04 -2.19 5.09
CA SER A 315 19.44 -2.41 5.46
C SER A 315 19.56 -2.95 6.88
N GLY A 316 20.61 -3.68 7.15
CA GLY A 316 20.90 -4.26 8.46
C GLY A 316 20.05 -5.48 8.79
N ASN A 317 19.98 -5.77 10.07
CA ASN A 317 19.14 -6.83 10.62
C ASN A 317 18.33 -6.35 11.82
N VAL A 318 17.20 -7.00 12.06
CA VAL A 318 16.36 -6.79 13.23
C VAL A 318 16.37 -8.05 14.08
N GLU A 319 16.72 -7.89 15.36
CA GLU A 319 16.75 -8.99 16.34
C GLU A 319 16.10 -8.55 17.66
N ARG A 320 15.68 -9.52 18.45
CA ARG A 320 15.12 -9.26 19.78
C ARG A 320 16.16 -8.61 20.69
N GLY A 321 15.79 -7.51 21.33
CA GLY A 321 16.63 -6.78 22.27
C GLY A 321 17.46 -5.66 21.65
N LYS A 322 17.51 -5.55 20.31
CA LYS A 322 18.22 -4.47 19.61
C LYS A 322 17.64 -3.11 20.01
N GLN A 323 18.54 -2.16 20.28
CA GLN A 323 18.17 -0.76 20.51
C GLN A 323 18.03 -0.03 19.18
N VAL A 324 16.95 0.74 19.07
CA VAL A 324 16.61 1.46 17.84
C VAL A 324 16.00 2.82 18.15
N TYR A 325 16.04 3.72 17.19
CA TYR A 325 15.45 5.04 17.23
C TYR A 325 14.39 5.17 16.13
N VAL A 326 13.36 5.96 16.37
CA VAL A 326 12.55 6.52 15.29
C VAL A 326 13.29 7.75 14.79
N ALA A 327 13.64 7.80 13.51
CA ALA A 327 14.42 8.89 12.93
C ALA A 327 13.79 10.26 13.23
N GLY A 328 14.62 11.22 13.63
CA GLY A 328 14.19 12.52 14.13
C GLY A 328 13.78 12.54 15.61
N MET A 329 13.86 11.41 16.33
CA MET A 329 13.58 11.31 17.77
C MET A 329 14.81 10.79 18.52
N THR A 330 15.11 11.37 19.68
CA THR A 330 16.25 10.95 20.52
C THR A 330 15.93 9.81 21.49
N LYS A 331 14.64 9.42 21.59
CA LYS A 331 14.20 8.38 22.53
C LYS A 331 14.55 6.99 22.01
N VAL A 332 15.30 6.23 22.81
CA VAL A 332 15.64 4.85 22.53
C VAL A 332 14.42 3.94 22.69
N ASN A 333 14.20 3.08 21.72
CA ASN A 333 13.28 1.97 21.78
C ASN A 333 14.06 0.65 21.80
N ARG A 334 13.42 -0.42 22.28
CA ARG A 334 14.01 -1.76 22.29
C ARG A 334 13.05 -2.75 21.66
N ILE A 335 13.51 -3.45 20.62
CA ILE A 335 12.75 -4.49 19.94
C ILE A 335 12.42 -5.61 20.96
N GLN A 336 11.15 -5.90 21.15
CA GLN A 336 10.69 -6.93 22.09
C GLN A 336 10.47 -8.27 21.39
N GLN A 337 9.83 -8.25 20.21
CA GLN A 337 9.60 -9.42 19.39
C GLN A 337 9.84 -9.07 17.92
N VAL A 338 10.30 -10.09 17.19
CA VAL A 338 10.45 -10.06 15.74
C VAL A 338 9.63 -11.20 15.16
N ASN A 339 8.80 -10.92 14.18
CA ASN A 339 7.89 -11.92 13.63
C ASN A 339 7.89 -11.85 12.10
N LEU A 340 7.75 -13.01 11.46
CA LEU A 340 7.43 -13.14 10.05
C LEU A 340 5.92 -13.39 9.92
N MET A 341 5.29 -12.73 8.95
CA MET A 341 3.89 -12.98 8.63
C MET A 341 3.82 -14.14 7.64
N VAL A 342 3.29 -15.29 8.05
CA VAL A 342 3.18 -16.49 7.22
C VAL A 342 1.71 -16.87 7.10
N GLY A 343 1.12 -16.57 5.95
CA GLY A 343 -0.33 -16.56 5.84
C GLY A 343 -0.92 -15.54 6.81
N ALA A 344 -1.96 -15.94 7.51
CA ALA A 344 -2.60 -15.15 8.57
C ALA A 344 -1.83 -15.13 9.90
N ASP A 345 -0.82 -15.99 10.05
CA ASP A 345 -0.15 -16.19 11.33
C ASP A 345 1.10 -15.32 11.49
N ARG A 346 1.27 -14.82 12.69
CA ARG A 346 2.48 -14.13 13.12
C ARG A 346 3.43 -15.11 13.79
N ILE A 347 4.51 -15.47 13.07
CA ILE A 347 5.48 -16.48 13.50
C ILE A 347 6.69 -15.80 14.14
N PRO A 348 6.97 -16.06 15.43
CA PRO A 348 8.16 -15.52 16.07
C PRO A 348 9.44 -16.06 15.45
N ILE A 349 10.41 -15.17 15.26
CA ILE A 349 11.75 -15.50 14.76
C ILE A 349 12.79 -14.75 15.58
N GLU A 350 14.04 -15.22 15.56
CA GLU A 350 15.11 -14.60 16.34
C GLU A 350 15.62 -13.32 15.68
N ASN A 351 15.84 -13.37 14.37
CA ASN A 351 16.32 -12.26 13.57
C ASN A 351 15.73 -12.27 12.16
N VAL A 352 15.74 -11.12 11.50
CA VAL A 352 15.39 -10.92 10.09
C VAL A 352 16.42 -10.01 9.44
N SER A 353 16.93 -10.40 8.29
CA SER A 353 17.87 -9.61 7.48
C SER A 353 17.16 -8.67 6.51
N ALA A 354 17.90 -7.66 6.03
CA ALA A 354 17.48 -6.74 4.98
C ALA A 354 16.82 -7.47 3.79
N GLY A 355 15.90 -6.79 3.11
CA GLY A 355 15.17 -7.34 1.97
C GLY A 355 13.81 -7.95 2.32
N ASN A 356 13.47 -8.13 3.58
CA ASN A 356 12.23 -8.73 4.04
C ASN A 356 11.19 -7.72 4.54
N ILE A 357 9.94 -8.17 4.62
CA ILE A 357 8.86 -7.50 5.34
C ILE A 357 8.74 -8.18 6.69
N VAL A 358 8.73 -7.39 7.77
CA VAL A 358 8.82 -7.87 9.15
C VAL A 358 7.79 -7.19 10.03
N ALA A 359 7.27 -7.91 11.02
CA ALA A 359 6.45 -7.36 12.09
C ALA A 359 7.26 -7.32 13.39
N VAL A 360 7.33 -6.15 14.03
CA VAL A 360 8.11 -5.93 15.25
C VAL A 360 7.27 -5.29 16.33
N THR A 361 7.59 -5.59 17.60
CA THR A 361 6.98 -4.95 18.76
C THR A 361 8.03 -4.21 19.59
N GLY A 362 7.58 -3.28 20.41
CA GLY A 362 8.46 -2.52 21.31
C GLY A 362 8.92 -1.17 20.77
N ILE A 363 8.47 -0.75 19.58
CA ILE A 363 8.76 0.56 19.01
C ILE A 363 7.63 1.51 19.38
N ARG A 364 7.87 2.34 20.38
CA ARG A 364 6.90 3.37 20.82
C ARG A 364 7.10 4.64 20.00
N ASN A 365 6.03 5.39 19.80
CA ASN A 365 5.99 6.66 19.06
C ASN A 365 6.27 6.56 17.54
N ALA A 366 6.39 5.37 16.99
CA ALA A 366 6.34 5.21 15.53
C ALA A 366 4.91 5.45 15.03
N ILE A 367 4.80 6.01 13.85
CA ILE A 367 3.56 6.10 13.07
C ILE A 367 3.78 5.38 11.74
N ALA A 368 2.72 5.04 11.03
CA ALA A 368 2.87 4.51 9.68
C ALA A 368 3.60 5.55 8.80
N GLY A 369 4.67 5.12 8.11
CA GLY A 369 5.60 6.01 7.39
C GLY A 369 6.88 6.35 8.17
N SER A 370 7.00 6.00 9.46
CA SER A 370 8.22 6.24 10.23
C SER A 370 9.39 5.40 9.74
N THR A 371 10.59 5.98 9.79
CA THR A 371 11.86 5.29 9.60
C THR A 371 12.43 4.89 10.96
N VAL A 372 12.81 3.63 11.12
CA VAL A 372 13.46 3.10 12.33
C VAL A 372 14.90 2.74 12.01
N VAL A 373 15.82 3.25 12.81
CA VAL A 373 17.28 3.21 12.59
C VAL A 373 18.02 2.83 13.87
N ASP A 374 19.26 2.43 13.77
CA ASP A 374 20.16 2.21 14.92
C ASP A 374 21.09 3.40 15.18
N ASP A 375 21.13 4.39 14.31
CA ASP A 375 21.84 5.65 14.48
C ASP A 375 20.84 6.81 14.62
N VAL A 376 20.95 7.60 15.69
CA VAL A 376 20.03 8.71 15.98
C VAL A 376 20.11 9.84 14.94
N ASP A 377 21.28 10.00 14.31
CA ASP A 377 21.54 11.04 13.31
C ASP A 377 21.20 10.60 11.88
N ALA A 378 20.69 9.38 11.69
CA ALA A 378 20.32 8.87 10.38
C ALA A 378 19.11 9.62 9.79
N GLU A 379 19.23 9.97 8.51
CA GLU A 379 18.14 10.64 7.78
C GLU A 379 16.97 9.69 7.51
N PRO A 380 15.71 10.15 7.72
CA PRO A 380 14.53 9.36 7.43
C PRO A 380 14.30 9.19 5.93
N PHE A 381 13.52 8.18 5.56
CA PHE A 381 12.91 8.13 4.23
C PHE A 381 12.02 9.34 3.99
N GLU A 382 11.88 9.73 2.72
CA GLU A 382 10.92 10.76 2.34
C GLU A 382 9.52 10.44 2.88
N ARG A 383 8.84 11.47 3.35
CA ARG A 383 7.44 11.34 3.77
C ARG A 383 6.61 10.77 2.62
N ILE A 384 5.75 9.83 2.94
CA ILE A 384 4.74 9.36 2.00
C ILE A 384 3.67 10.46 1.91
N VAL A 385 3.70 11.19 0.80
CA VAL A 385 2.70 12.23 0.52
C VAL A 385 1.50 11.54 -0.13
N HIS A 386 0.36 11.57 0.55
CA HIS A 386 -0.89 11.08 -0.02
C HIS A 386 -1.32 11.96 -1.19
N VAL A 387 -1.96 11.34 -2.18
CA VAL A 387 -2.40 12.04 -3.40
C VAL A 387 -3.54 13.03 -3.10
N SER A 388 -4.29 12.81 -2.02
CA SER A 388 -5.42 13.64 -1.61
C SER A 388 -5.38 13.95 -0.11
N GLU A 389 -5.87 15.14 0.24
CA GLU A 389 -6.11 15.52 1.63
C GLU A 389 -7.48 14.98 2.09
N PRO A 390 -7.70 14.78 3.43
CA PRO A 390 -9.00 14.44 3.96
C PRO A 390 -10.08 15.46 3.54
N VAL A 391 -11.21 14.96 3.04
CA VAL A 391 -12.27 15.82 2.45
C VAL A 391 -13.55 15.83 3.27
N VAL A 392 -13.76 14.84 4.14
CA VAL A 392 -14.97 14.71 4.97
C VAL A 392 -14.58 14.84 6.44
N THR A 393 -15.35 15.61 7.20
CA THR A 393 -15.09 15.87 8.62
C THR A 393 -16.36 15.62 9.44
N VAL A 394 -16.20 14.97 10.59
CA VAL A 394 -17.25 14.77 11.60
C VAL A 394 -16.75 15.29 12.94
N ALA A 395 -17.65 15.87 13.74
CA ALA A 395 -17.39 16.08 15.14
C ALA A 395 -17.65 14.79 15.92
N VAL A 396 -16.75 14.45 16.84
CA VAL A 396 -16.80 13.22 17.63
C VAL A 396 -16.82 13.56 19.11
N GLU A 397 -17.85 13.14 19.80
CA GLU A 397 -18.04 13.38 21.23
C GLU A 397 -18.22 12.05 21.98
N ALA A 398 -17.71 11.96 23.21
CA ALA A 398 -17.98 10.82 24.07
C ALA A 398 -19.44 10.91 24.55
N LYS A 399 -20.21 9.83 24.37
CA LYS A 399 -21.60 9.73 24.84
C LYS A 399 -21.72 9.97 26.35
N HIS A 400 -20.69 9.59 27.10
CA HIS A 400 -20.60 9.81 28.54
C HIS A 400 -19.33 10.63 28.85
N THR A 401 -19.44 11.71 29.59
CA THR A 401 -18.33 12.61 29.95
C THR A 401 -17.17 11.89 30.64
N LYS A 402 -17.41 10.82 31.39
CA LYS A 402 -16.39 9.98 32.01
C LYS A 402 -15.45 9.30 31.01
N ASP A 403 -15.91 9.08 29.79
CA ASP A 403 -15.16 8.37 28.74
C ASP A 403 -14.33 9.32 27.87
N LEU A 404 -14.44 10.64 28.07
CA LEU A 404 -13.70 11.65 27.30
C LEU A 404 -12.17 11.46 27.33
N PRO A 405 -11.51 11.16 28.48
CA PRO A 405 -10.07 10.89 28.46
C PRO A 405 -9.70 9.68 27.61
N LYS A 406 -10.51 8.63 27.66
CA LYS A 406 -10.33 7.42 26.86
C LYS A 406 -10.53 7.71 25.38
N LEU A 407 -11.56 8.51 25.01
CA LEU A 407 -11.78 8.94 23.64
C LEU A 407 -10.58 9.68 23.07
N ILE A 408 -10.00 10.64 23.82
CA ILE A 408 -8.82 11.38 23.38
C ILE A 408 -7.63 10.45 23.12
N GLU A 409 -7.42 9.45 23.96
CA GLU A 409 -6.38 8.45 23.77
C GLU A 409 -6.64 7.60 22.51
N VAL A 410 -7.86 7.12 22.33
CA VAL A 410 -8.27 6.34 21.16
C VAL A 410 -8.15 7.14 19.87
N LEU A 411 -8.58 8.39 19.83
CA LEU A 411 -8.44 9.26 18.66
C LEU A 411 -6.97 9.46 18.26
N ARG A 412 -6.07 9.57 19.24
CA ARG A 412 -4.62 9.60 18.97
C ARG A 412 -4.08 8.28 18.42
N MET A 413 -4.56 7.14 18.94
CA MET A 413 -4.17 5.83 18.46
C MET A 413 -4.65 5.60 17.02
N VAL A 414 -5.87 5.98 16.70
CA VAL A 414 -6.44 5.91 15.34
C VAL A 414 -5.60 6.72 14.35
N SER A 415 -5.32 7.99 14.66
CA SER A 415 -4.48 8.84 13.79
C SER A 415 -3.02 8.34 13.68
N LYS A 416 -2.53 7.60 14.67
CA LYS A 416 -1.21 6.97 14.62
C LYS A 416 -1.18 5.73 13.72
N ALA A 417 -2.22 4.92 13.79
CA ALA A 417 -2.37 3.73 12.96
C ALA A 417 -2.63 4.09 11.50
N ASP A 418 -3.50 5.08 11.28
CA ASP A 418 -3.79 5.62 9.95
C ASP A 418 -3.58 7.14 9.88
N PRO A 419 -2.42 7.58 9.35
CA PRO A 419 -2.13 9.00 9.18
C PRO A 419 -3.04 9.74 8.17
N SER A 420 -3.87 9.05 7.41
CA SER A 420 -4.90 9.67 6.55
C SER A 420 -6.14 10.12 7.34
N ILE A 421 -6.29 9.66 8.59
CA ILE A 421 -7.24 10.22 9.55
C ILE A 421 -6.58 11.37 10.30
N VAL A 422 -7.08 12.58 10.08
CA VAL A 422 -6.62 13.77 10.78
C VAL A 422 -7.55 14.07 11.95
N VAL A 423 -7.00 14.06 13.16
CA VAL A 423 -7.75 14.37 14.39
C VAL A 423 -7.33 15.73 14.93
N ASN A 424 -8.29 16.61 15.12
CA ASN A 424 -8.08 17.91 15.75
C ASN A 424 -8.83 17.96 17.10
N ILE A 425 -8.07 17.94 18.19
CA ILE A 425 -8.59 17.91 19.55
C ILE A 425 -8.55 19.32 20.11
N ASN A 426 -9.71 19.95 20.26
CA ASN A 426 -9.83 21.24 20.92
C ASN A 426 -10.11 21.02 22.42
N GLN A 427 -9.10 21.17 23.25
CA GLN A 427 -9.22 21.01 24.72
C GLN A 427 -10.01 22.15 25.39
N GLU A 428 -10.12 23.32 24.74
CA GLU A 428 -10.83 24.47 25.31
C GLU A 428 -12.34 24.37 25.09
N THR A 429 -12.77 23.96 23.90
CA THR A 429 -14.19 23.79 23.55
C THR A 429 -14.73 22.39 23.85
N GLY A 430 -13.85 21.40 24.02
CA GLY A 430 -14.22 19.99 24.15
C GLY A 430 -14.62 19.32 22.83
N GLU A 431 -14.56 20.05 21.71
CA GLU A 431 -14.85 19.51 20.38
C GLU A 431 -13.66 18.71 19.85
N ASN A 432 -13.92 17.50 19.39
CA ASN A 432 -12.94 16.69 18.65
C ASN A 432 -13.44 16.53 17.22
N LEU A 433 -12.64 17.00 16.26
CA LEU A 433 -12.93 16.84 14.85
C LEU A 433 -12.10 15.69 14.29
N MET A 434 -12.75 14.80 13.55
CA MET A 434 -12.11 13.69 12.84
C MET A 434 -12.38 13.85 11.35
N SER A 435 -11.31 13.99 10.56
CA SER A 435 -11.36 14.16 9.11
C SER A 435 -10.78 12.93 8.41
N GLY A 436 -11.46 12.44 7.40
CA GLY A 436 -11.08 11.27 6.62
C GLY A 436 -11.20 11.49 5.12
N MET A 437 -10.78 10.50 4.34
CA MET A 437 -10.75 10.55 2.88
C MET A 437 -12.15 10.48 2.25
N GLY A 438 -13.11 9.87 2.94
CA GLY A 438 -14.49 9.70 2.51
C GLY A 438 -15.40 9.28 3.67
N GLU A 439 -16.70 9.17 3.39
CA GLU A 439 -17.70 8.76 4.38
C GLU A 439 -17.44 7.34 4.88
N LEU A 440 -17.13 6.40 3.99
CA LEU A 440 -16.83 5.02 4.33
C LEU A 440 -15.63 4.91 5.28
N HIS A 441 -14.59 5.71 5.05
CA HIS A 441 -13.41 5.76 5.91
C HIS A 441 -13.75 6.18 7.33
N LEU A 442 -14.61 7.19 7.48
CA LEU A 442 -15.08 7.67 8.77
C LEU A 442 -15.99 6.67 9.47
N GLU A 443 -16.95 6.05 8.75
CA GLU A 443 -17.84 5.02 9.30
C GLU A 443 -17.08 3.84 9.89
N ILE A 444 -16.06 3.35 9.18
CA ILE A 444 -15.22 2.24 9.66
C ILE A 444 -14.43 2.66 10.88
N THR A 445 -13.89 3.88 10.87
CA THR A 445 -13.17 4.42 12.02
C THR A 445 -14.08 4.56 13.24
N GLU A 446 -15.31 5.03 13.06
CA GLU A 446 -16.31 5.11 14.12
C GLU A 446 -16.66 3.71 14.66
N TYR A 447 -16.84 2.73 13.78
CA TYR A 447 -17.09 1.35 14.17
C TYR A 447 -15.97 0.81 15.05
N ARG A 448 -14.70 1.03 14.67
CA ARG A 448 -13.53 0.62 15.44
C ARG A 448 -13.49 1.30 16.81
N ILE A 449 -13.76 2.61 16.88
CA ILE A 449 -13.81 3.35 18.15
C ILE A 449 -14.84 2.73 19.10
N ARG A 450 -16.04 2.38 18.59
CA ARG A 450 -17.11 1.80 19.40
C ARG A 450 -16.84 0.35 19.79
N ASN A 451 -16.48 -0.49 18.83
CA ASN A 451 -16.49 -1.95 19.02
C ASN A 451 -15.13 -2.51 19.45
N GLU A 452 -14.03 -2.02 18.85
CA GLU A 452 -12.70 -2.53 19.20
C GLU A 452 -12.11 -1.81 20.42
N TYR A 453 -12.26 -0.47 20.48
CA TYR A 453 -11.75 0.30 21.61
C TYR A 453 -12.76 0.48 22.75
N GLY A 454 -14.03 0.11 22.53
CA GLY A 454 -15.07 0.13 23.55
C GLY A 454 -15.34 1.54 24.09
N VAL A 455 -15.46 2.53 23.22
CA VAL A 455 -15.82 3.91 23.56
C VAL A 455 -17.10 4.29 22.84
N ASP A 456 -18.20 4.48 23.57
CA ASP A 456 -19.44 4.99 23.01
C ASP A 456 -19.28 6.44 22.58
N ILE A 457 -19.47 6.71 21.30
CA ILE A 457 -19.35 8.04 20.70
C ILE A 457 -20.67 8.47 20.03
N VAL A 458 -20.84 9.79 19.94
CA VAL A 458 -21.85 10.46 19.12
C VAL A 458 -21.09 11.28 18.08
N THR A 459 -21.50 11.14 16.84
CA THR A 459 -20.91 11.86 15.70
C THR A 459 -21.92 12.79 15.08
N SER A 460 -21.47 13.93 14.54
CA SER A 460 -22.27 14.84 13.73
C SER A 460 -22.51 14.27 12.33
N GLU A 461 -23.43 14.87 11.59
CA GLU A 461 -23.51 14.61 10.14
C GLU A 461 -22.18 14.99 9.46
N PRO A 462 -21.74 14.24 8.44
CA PRO A 462 -20.52 14.53 7.69
C PRO A 462 -20.58 15.91 7.04
N ILE A 463 -19.51 16.69 7.20
CA ILE A 463 -19.38 18.01 6.58
C ILE A 463 -18.23 17.96 5.57
N VAL A 464 -18.51 18.31 4.33
CA VAL A 464 -17.49 18.48 3.29
C VAL A 464 -16.90 19.88 3.43
N VAL A 465 -15.60 19.97 3.69
CA VAL A 465 -14.90 21.24 3.78
C VAL A 465 -14.54 21.70 2.36
N TYR A 466 -15.31 22.62 1.83
CA TYR A 466 -14.97 23.26 0.56
C TYR A 466 -13.86 24.29 0.79
N ARG A 467 -12.82 24.22 -0.04
CA ARG A 467 -11.75 25.21 -0.08
C ARG A 467 -11.86 26.01 -1.36
N GLU A 468 -11.74 27.32 -1.24
CA GLU A 468 -11.76 28.24 -2.36
C GLU A 468 -10.36 28.81 -2.59
N SER A 469 -10.00 29.04 -3.85
CA SER A 469 -8.74 29.64 -4.26
C SER A 469 -9.01 30.78 -5.24
N VAL A 470 -8.12 31.74 -5.26
CA VAL A 470 -8.19 32.86 -6.19
C VAL A 470 -7.59 32.45 -7.51
N ALA A 471 -8.37 32.51 -8.59
CA ALA A 471 -7.94 32.15 -9.95
C ALA A 471 -7.30 33.29 -10.73
N LYS A 472 -7.58 34.56 -10.34
CA LYS A 472 -7.08 35.77 -11.02
C LYS A 472 -6.86 36.87 -9.99
N PRO A 473 -5.93 37.83 -10.22
CA PRO A 473 -5.77 39.00 -9.37
C PRO A 473 -7.06 39.81 -9.29
N SER A 474 -7.29 40.42 -8.12
CA SER A 474 -8.41 41.33 -7.95
C SER A 474 -8.28 42.52 -8.91
N PRO A 475 -9.37 43.00 -9.54
CA PRO A 475 -9.31 44.07 -10.53
C PRO A 475 -8.93 45.43 -9.93
N GLN A 476 -9.04 45.59 -8.63
CA GLN A 476 -8.72 46.79 -7.88
C GLN A 476 -8.54 46.48 -6.39
N LYS A 477 -8.03 47.48 -5.65
CA LYS A 477 -8.00 47.40 -4.18
C LYS A 477 -9.40 47.66 -3.59
N PHE A 478 -9.82 46.78 -2.72
CA PHE A 478 -11.10 46.89 -2.03
C PHE A 478 -10.93 47.43 -0.61
N GLU A 479 -11.75 48.42 -0.25
CA GLU A 479 -11.75 48.96 1.11
C GLU A 479 -12.63 48.11 2.05
N GLY A 480 -12.02 47.54 3.08
CA GLY A 480 -12.69 46.90 4.21
C GLY A 480 -12.62 47.78 5.47
N LYS A 481 -13.63 47.71 6.33
CA LYS A 481 -13.67 48.39 7.61
C LYS A 481 -13.86 47.41 8.74
N SER A 482 -13.17 47.66 9.87
CA SER A 482 -13.42 46.89 11.09
C SER A 482 -14.87 47.16 11.61
N PRO A 483 -15.47 46.21 12.37
CA PRO A 483 -16.85 46.37 12.87
C PRO A 483 -17.07 47.71 13.64
N ASN A 484 -16.06 48.18 14.37
CA ASN A 484 -16.07 49.46 15.08
C ASN A 484 -15.75 50.66 14.17
N LYS A 485 -15.51 50.46 12.86
CA LYS A 485 -15.18 51.48 11.84
C LYS A 485 -13.92 52.31 12.09
N HIS A 486 -13.09 51.95 13.09
CA HIS A 486 -11.86 52.67 13.38
C HIS A 486 -10.70 52.32 12.45
N ASN A 487 -10.67 51.11 11.90
CA ASN A 487 -9.62 50.70 10.99
C ASN A 487 -10.17 50.54 9.56
N ARG A 488 -9.38 50.96 8.57
CA ARG A 488 -9.63 50.77 7.16
C ARG A 488 -8.53 49.90 6.56
N PHE A 489 -8.90 48.87 5.81
CA PHE A 489 -7.99 47.98 5.15
C PHE A 489 -8.20 48.07 3.63
N TYR A 490 -7.13 48.25 2.90
CA TYR A 490 -7.14 48.22 1.44
C TYR A 490 -6.54 46.91 1.02
N ILE A 491 -7.38 45.98 0.52
CA ILE A 491 -7.03 44.60 0.26
C ILE A 491 -6.96 44.37 -1.25
N GLU A 492 -5.88 43.79 -1.70
CA GLU A 492 -5.65 43.25 -3.03
C GLU A 492 -5.33 41.76 -2.86
N VAL A 493 -5.91 40.92 -3.73
CA VAL A 493 -5.78 39.46 -3.64
C VAL A 493 -5.32 38.95 -5.01
N GLU A 494 -4.31 38.10 -5.01
CA GLU A 494 -3.78 37.47 -6.22
C GLU A 494 -3.50 35.98 -6.00
N PRO A 495 -3.48 35.16 -7.06
CA PRO A 495 -3.06 33.77 -6.96
C PRO A 495 -1.64 33.67 -6.43
N LEU A 496 -1.39 32.70 -5.53
CA LEU A 496 -0.06 32.44 -5.04
C LEU A 496 0.84 31.89 -6.15
N ASP A 497 2.10 32.31 -6.19
CA ASP A 497 3.07 31.81 -7.17
C ASP A 497 3.19 30.27 -7.05
N PRO A 498 3.17 29.53 -8.18
CA PRO A 498 3.28 28.08 -8.18
C PRO A 498 4.54 27.55 -7.47
N LYS A 499 5.65 28.29 -7.51
CA LYS A 499 6.89 27.91 -6.80
C LYS A 499 6.71 27.99 -5.29
N ILE A 500 6.06 29.06 -4.80
CA ILE A 500 5.77 29.24 -3.37
C ILE A 500 4.77 28.17 -2.92
N MET A 501 3.75 27.88 -3.73
CA MET A 501 2.82 26.78 -3.46
C MET A 501 3.57 25.44 -3.30
N LYS A 502 4.49 25.16 -4.22
CA LYS A 502 5.30 23.92 -4.18
C LYS A 502 6.14 23.87 -2.91
N ALA A 503 6.84 24.95 -2.58
CA ALA A 503 7.69 25.02 -1.38
C ALA A 503 6.89 24.88 -0.07
N LEU A 504 5.63 25.36 -0.03
CA LEU A 504 4.72 25.14 1.10
C LEU A 504 4.27 23.68 1.19
N TYR A 505 3.94 23.06 0.06
CA TYR A 505 3.55 21.64 0.01
C TYR A 505 4.69 20.69 0.38
N GLU A 506 5.91 21.01 -0.01
CA GLU A 506 7.12 20.21 0.26
C GLU A 506 7.69 20.49 1.67
N ASN A 507 7.01 21.32 2.48
CA ASN A 507 7.44 21.77 3.81
C ASN A 507 8.85 22.41 3.84
N GLU A 508 9.29 22.97 2.73
CA GLU A 508 10.53 23.75 2.65
C GLU A 508 10.40 25.05 3.46
N ILE A 509 9.17 25.56 3.60
CA ILE A 509 8.85 26.73 4.43
C ILE A 509 8.28 26.25 5.77
N PRO A 510 8.91 26.57 6.91
CA PRO A 510 8.45 26.12 8.22
C PRO A 510 7.08 26.70 8.58
N ASP A 511 6.18 25.87 9.13
CA ASP A 511 4.85 26.29 9.60
C ASP A 511 4.90 27.39 10.68
N ASN A 512 5.95 27.40 11.50
CA ASN A 512 6.10 28.37 12.57
C ASN A 512 6.91 29.59 12.14
N VAL A 513 6.32 30.43 11.30
CA VAL A 513 6.92 31.67 10.78
C VAL A 513 7.41 32.61 11.87
N LYS A 514 6.76 32.67 13.05
CA LYS A 514 7.19 33.52 14.16
C LYS A 514 8.56 33.14 14.71
N LYS A 515 8.88 31.85 14.77
CA LYS A 515 10.15 31.35 15.29
C LYS A 515 11.29 31.48 14.25
N TYR A 516 10.98 31.35 12.97
CA TYR A 516 11.97 31.29 11.88
C TYR A 516 11.86 32.48 10.90
N LYS A 517 11.34 33.61 11.37
CA LYS A 517 11.00 34.77 10.51
C LYS A 517 12.10 35.22 9.55
N LYS A 518 13.37 35.22 9.98
CA LYS A 518 14.50 35.65 9.14
C LYS A 518 14.81 34.64 8.05
N ASP A 519 14.75 33.35 8.38
CA ASP A 519 15.08 32.26 7.45
C ASP A 519 13.97 32.12 6.41
N VAL A 520 12.71 32.21 6.82
CA VAL A 520 11.53 32.20 5.92
C VAL A 520 11.58 33.37 4.93
N ILE A 521 11.89 34.60 5.41
CA ILE A 521 12.01 35.76 4.51
C ILE A 521 13.12 35.55 3.48
N LYS A 522 14.25 35.00 3.88
CA LYS A 522 15.37 34.72 2.98
C LYS A 522 14.98 33.67 1.94
N GLN A 523 14.37 32.57 2.37
CA GLN A 523 13.87 31.51 1.47
C GLN A 523 12.84 32.04 0.46
N LEU A 524 11.88 32.86 0.92
CA LEU A 524 10.88 33.48 0.04
C LEU A 524 11.48 34.48 -0.95
N GLN A 525 12.64 35.08 -0.64
CA GLN A 525 13.36 35.97 -1.56
C GLN A 525 14.20 35.21 -2.59
N GLU A 526 14.58 33.97 -2.31
CA GLU A 526 15.34 33.08 -3.18
C GLU A 526 14.45 32.27 -4.14
N LEU A 527 13.16 32.11 -3.83
CA LEU A 527 12.13 31.47 -4.68
C LEU A 527 11.61 32.42 -5.76
#